data_870cb3727e20860ca6789a584aff7c9d
#
_entry.id   870cb3727e20860ca6789a584aff7c9d
#
_cell.length_a   1.000
_cell.length_b   1.000
_cell.length_c   1.000
_cell.angle_alpha   90.00
_cell.angle_beta   90.00
_cell.angle_gamma   90.00
#
_symmetry.space_group_name_H-M   'P 1'
#
loop_
_entity.id
_entity.type
_entity.pdbx_description
1 polymer ?
#
loop_
_entity_poly.entity_id
_entity_poly.type
_entity_poly.pdbx_seq_one_letter_code
_entity_poly.pdbx_strand_id
1 'polypeptide(L)'
;LYKAACRHYDAELYWRALSEFKSLGGYSDSEKYVNEIIKRLRQRLSTTVSVGQRYTVAVDREGKAITTGFDLNGQSNVNNDRWTGLVSISGFSDVTAGLKADGTVITTSRNLNNEIERNDSPWQNADIIAISVGNAYIVGLDSDGTLKSAGHDAGDGQREVDDWTDIIAIATGWRHTVGLNSTGNVLITGYGSSRQFNQMQLDKENWSNIIAIAAGGGDDIGNGHTVGLREDGKVVA
;
A
#
# COMPACT_ATOMS: atom_id res chain seq x y z
N LEU A 1 17.04 -24.32 7.50
CA LEU A 1 16.16 -23.21 7.24
C LEU A 1 16.68 -21.92 7.88
N TYR A 2 16.94 -21.85 9.22
CA TYR A 2 17.43 -20.64 9.91
C TYR A 2 18.69 -20.02 9.26
N LYS A 3 19.72 -20.83 8.95
CA LYS A 3 20.92 -20.34 8.25
C LYS A 3 20.64 -19.82 6.84
N ALA A 4 19.61 -20.32 6.16
CA ALA A 4 19.19 -19.82 4.86
C ALA A 4 18.52 -18.44 5.02
N ALA A 5 17.59 -18.33 5.99
CA ALA A 5 16.94 -17.06 6.31
C ALA A 5 17.95 -15.96 6.68
N CYS A 6 18.98 -16.26 7.50
CA CYS A 6 20.06 -15.33 7.80
C CYS A 6 20.81 -14.86 6.54
N ARG A 7 21.16 -15.78 5.63
CA ARG A 7 21.83 -15.41 4.36
C ARG A 7 20.96 -14.50 3.49
N HIS A 8 19.64 -14.76 3.43
CA HIS A 8 18.73 -13.88 2.68
C HIS A 8 18.58 -12.53 3.33
N TYR A 9 18.57 -12.45 4.66
CA TYR A 9 18.57 -11.18 5.40
C TYR A 9 19.84 -10.37 5.11
N ASP A 10 21.01 -10.98 5.19
CA ASP A 10 22.30 -10.34 4.94
C ASP A 10 22.43 -9.87 3.48
N ALA A 11 21.78 -10.57 2.53
CA ALA A 11 21.70 -10.19 1.13
C ALA A 11 20.58 -9.19 0.82
N GLU A 12 19.91 -8.64 1.85
CA GLU A 12 18.76 -7.71 1.73
C GLU A 12 17.54 -8.28 0.96
N LEU A 13 17.44 -9.58 0.83
CA LEU A 13 16.27 -10.27 0.26
C LEU A 13 15.15 -10.40 1.31
N TYR A 14 14.68 -9.27 1.80
CA TYR A 14 13.83 -9.19 2.99
C TYR A 14 12.54 -9.97 2.91
N TRP A 15 11.83 -9.99 1.78
CA TRP A 15 10.59 -10.75 1.62
C TRP A 15 10.82 -12.26 1.79
N ARG A 16 11.89 -12.78 1.20
CA ARG A 16 12.25 -14.18 1.32
C ARG A 16 12.71 -14.52 2.73
N ALA A 17 13.57 -13.70 3.31
CA ALA A 17 14.02 -13.86 4.69
C ALA A 17 12.84 -13.83 5.67
N LEU A 18 11.89 -12.92 5.49
CA LEU A 18 10.69 -12.79 6.32
C LEU A 18 9.86 -14.06 6.33
N SER A 19 9.53 -14.61 5.15
CA SER A 19 8.78 -15.85 5.02
C SER A 19 9.49 -17.02 5.72
N GLU A 20 10.81 -17.15 5.54
CA GLU A 20 11.61 -18.20 6.15
C GLU A 20 11.68 -18.07 7.68
N PHE A 21 11.88 -16.84 8.21
CA PHE A 21 11.88 -16.62 9.67
C PHE A 21 10.51 -16.82 10.30
N LYS A 22 9.43 -16.38 9.67
CA LYS A 22 8.05 -16.62 10.13
C LYS A 22 7.75 -18.13 10.23
N SER A 23 8.22 -18.93 9.27
CA SER A 23 8.03 -20.39 9.29
C SER A 23 8.78 -21.12 10.40
N LEU A 24 9.78 -20.48 11.01
CA LEU A 24 10.55 -21.03 12.12
C LEU A 24 9.86 -20.85 13.49
N GLY A 25 8.82 -20.00 13.55
CA GLY A 25 8.19 -19.64 14.82
C GLY A 25 9.19 -19.06 15.82
N GLY A 26 9.11 -19.46 17.07
CA GLY A 26 10.01 -18.99 18.13
C GLY A 26 11.41 -19.63 18.16
N TYR A 27 11.88 -20.22 17.07
CA TYR A 27 13.20 -20.85 17.04
C TYR A 27 14.33 -19.82 17.05
N SER A 28 15.21 -19.88 18.07
CA SER A 28 16.36 -18.96 18.22
C SER A 28 15.92 -17.49 18.17
N ASP A 29 16.60 -16.65 17.38
CA ASP A 29 16.34 -15.22 17.24
C ASP A 29 15.35 -14.89 16.10
N SER A 30 14.60 -15.88 15.59
CA SER A 30 13.73 -15.70 14.42
C SER A 30 12.73 -14.56 14.58
N GLU A 31 12.11 -14.42 15.76
CA GLU A 31 11.17 -13.33 16.06
C GLU A 31 11.83 -11.94 16.00
N LYS A 32 13.06 -11.82 16.52
CA LYS A 32 13.83 -10.58 16.42
C LYS A 32 14.10 -10.20 14.96
N TYR A 33 14.48 -11.16 14.12
CA TYR A 33 14.70 -10.92 12.69
C TYR A 33 13.39 -10.56 11.97
N VAL A 34 12.28 -11.22 12.28
CA VAL A 34 10.95 -10.85 11.74
C VAL A 34 10.64 -9.38 12.02
N ASN A 35 10.76 -8.95 13.28
CA ASN A 35 10.48 -7.57 13.68
C ASN A 35 11.42 -6.55 13.00
N GLU A 36 12.70 -6.86 12.89
CA GLU A 36 13.66 -5.99 12.19
C GLU A 36 13.39 -5.90 10.68
N ILE A 37 13.02 -7.01 10.04
CA ILE A 37 12.67 -7.04 8.61
C ILE A 37 11.41 -6.23 8.35
N ILE A 38 10.37 -6.40 9.17
CA ILE A 38 9.12 -5.62 9.05
C ILE A 38 9.42 -4.12 9.15
N LYS A 39 10.24 -3.72 10.13
CA LYS A 39 10.67 -2.32 10.28
C LYS A 39 11.39 -1.80 9.02
N ARG A 40 12.32 -2.58 8.46
CA ARG A 40 13.05 -2.21 7.23
C ARG A 40 12.14 -2.14 6.01
N LEU A 41 11.17 -3.05 5.88
CA LEU A 41 10.19 -3.01 4.79
C LEU A 41 9.31 -1.76 4.91
N ARG A 42 8.82 -1.41 6.10
CA ARG A 42 8.08 -0.15 6.31
C ARG A 42 8.89 1.07 5.91
N GLN A 43 10.18 1.14 6.26
CA GLN A 43 11.06 2.24 5.85
C GLN A 43 11.30 2.26 4.33
N ARG A 44 11.52 1.10 3.72
CA ARG A 44 11.79 0.99 2.27
C ARG A 44 10.57 1.31 1.42
N LEU A 45 9.37 0.95 1.87
CA LEU A 45 8.11 1.18 1.18
C LEU A 45 7.44 2.51 1.59
N SER A 46 8.08 3.30 2.47
CA SER A 46 7.49 4.52 2.98
C SER A 46 7.37 5.59 1.90
N THR A 47 6.20 6.19 1.83
CA THR A 47 5.96 7.43 1.08
C THR A 47 5.90 8.57 2.08
N THR A 48 6.80 9.52 1.98
CA THR A 48 6.85 10.66 2.92
C THR A 48 6.22 11.93 2.40
N VAL A 49 5.85 11.97 1.11
CA VAL A 49 5.09 13.07 0.48
C VAL A 49 4.02 12.48 -0.42
N SER A 50 2.81 12.96 -0.32
CA SER A 50 1.70 12.56 -1.18
C SER A 50 0.83 13.74 -1.54
N VAL A 51 0.13 13.65 -2.66
CA VAL A 51 -0.76 14.70 -3.17
C VAL A 51 -2.18 14.15 -3.32
N GLY A 52 -3.14 14.90 -2.81
CA GLY A 52 -4.57 14.69 -3.07
C GLY A 52 -5.09 15.68 -4.12
N GLN A 53 -6.40 15.78 -4.20
CA GLN A 53 -7.06 16.63 -5.21
C GLN A 53 -6.93 18.10 -4.86
N ARG A 54 -6.14 18.79 -4.45
CA ARG A 54 -5.93 20.22 -4.15
C ARG A 54 -5.16 20.42 -2.85
N TYR A 55 -4.51 19.41 -2.37
CA TYR A 55 -3.67 19.50 -1.18
C TYR A 55 -2.44 18.62 -1.32
N THR A 56 -1.44 18.93 -0.54
CA THR A 56 -0.22 18.13 -0.37
C THR A 56 -0.07 17.79 1.10
N VAL A 57 0.34 16.57 1.38
CA VAL A 57 0.64 16.10 2.73
C VAL A 57 2.01 15.44 2.75
N ALA A 58 2.72 15.63 3.84
CA ALA A 58 4.05 15.04 4.03
C ALA A 58 4.25 14.60 5.48
N VAL A 59 5.24 13.75 5.71
CA VAL A 59 5.75 13.39 7.03
C VAL A 59 7.08 14.10 7.22
N ASP A 60 7.21 14.88 8.30
CA ASP A 60 8.45 15.53 8.68
C ASP A 60 9.45 14.54 9.32
N ARG A 61 10.64 15.04 9.68
CA ARG A 61 11.72 14.22 10.27
C ARG A 61 11.39 13.66 11.64
N GLU A 62 10.45 14.27 12.34
CA GLU A 62 9.95 13.87 13.66
C GLU A 62 8.79 12.85 13.54
N GLY A 63 8.39 12.48 12.33
CA GLY A 63 7.27 11.58 12.06
C GLY A 63 5.90 12.24 12.24
N LYS A 64 5.81 13.58 12.13
CA LYS A 64 4.57 14.31 12.22
C LYS A 64 4.04 14.64 10.83
N ALA A 65 2.73 14.51 10.64
CA ALA A 65 2.11 14.95 9.40
C ALA A 65 2.08 16.48 9.29
N ILE A 66 2.43 16.97 8.11
CA ILE A 66 2.29 18.38 7.72
C ILE A 66 1.50 18.46 6.43
N THR A 67 0.71 19.51 6.26
CA THR A 67 -0.18 19.65 5.11
C THR A 67 -0.25 21.10 4.62
N THR A 68 -0.52 21.26 3.33
CA THR A 68 -0.82 22.53 2.70
C THR A 68 -1.84 22.34 1.59
N GLY A 69 -2.66 23.33 1.36
CA GLY A 69 -3.69 23.32 0.31
C GLY A 69 -5.10 23.40 0.87
N PHE A 70 -6.04 22.91 0.08
CA PHE A 70 -7.47 23.05 0.31
C PHE A 70 -7.99 22.01 1.34
N ASP A 71 -8.94 22.40 2.20
CA ASP A 71 -9.44 21.58 3.32
C ASP A 71 -10.94 21.76 3.58
N LEU A 72 -11.79 21.58 2.57
CA LEU A 72 -13.25 21.66 2.78
C LEU A 72 -13.84 20.39 3.41
N ASN A 73 -13.23 19.23 3.16
CA ASN A 73 -13.74 17.94 3.60
C ASN A 73 -12.93 17.34 4.76
N GLY A 74 -12.03 18.13 5.37
CA GLY A 74 -11.18 17.71 6.47
C GLY A 74 -10.00 16.82 6.05
N GLN A 75 -9.72 16.71 4.75
CA GLN A 75 -8.62 15.92 4.20
C GLN A 75 -7.24 16.37 4.68
N SER A 76 -7.11 17.64 5.05
CA SER A 76 -5.91 18.23 5.64
C SER A 76 -5.92 18.28 7.17
N ASN A 77 -6.92 17.68 7.82
CA ASN A 77 -7.04 17.71 9.29
C ASN A 77 -6.10 16.72 9.97
N VAL A 78 -4.81 16.92 9.75
CA VAL A 78 -3.73 16.10 10.30
C VAL A 78 -2.96 16.82 11.44
N ASN A 79 -3.43 17.99 11.89
CA ASN A 79 -2.76 18.84 12.87
C ASN A 79 -3.12 18.49 14.34
N ASN A 80 -3.22 17.21 14.67
CA ASN A 80 -3.49 16.76 16.03
C ASN A 80 -2.54 15.63 16.43
N ASP A 81 -2.53 15.28 17.72
CA ASP A 81 -1.60 14.31 18.30
C ASP A 81 -1.71 12.89 17.75
N ARG A 82 -2.81 12.55 17.07
CA ARG A 82 -2.95 11.25 16.39
C ARG A 82 -1.98 11.10 15.22
N TRP A 83 -1.60 12.19 14.55
CA TRP A 83 -0.78 12.23 13.34
C TRP A 83 0.70 12.38 13.61
N THR A 84 1.19 11.63 14.61
CA THR A 84 2.60 11.52 15.02
C THR A 84 3.06 10.07 14.99
N GLY A 85 4.38 9.85 14.96
CA GLY A 85 4.98 8.52 14.85
C GLY A 85 4.76 7.88 13.48
N LEU A 86 4.51 8.69 12.47
CA LEU A 86 4.28 8.23 11.10
C LEU A 86 5.60 7.86 10.42
N VAL A 87 5.54 6.79 9.64
CA VAL A 87 6.62 6.37 8.74
C VAL A 87 6.23 6.50 7.27
N SER A 88 4.92 6.57 6.98
CA SER A 88 4.40 6.73 5.62
C SER A 88 3.10 7.51 5.62
N ILE A 89 2.81 8.19 4.51
CA ILE A 89 1.59 8.95 4.29
C ILE A 89 1.11 8.78 2.85
N SER A 90 -0.19 8.69 2.67
CA SER A 90 -0.82 8.59 1.34
C SER A 90 -2.05 9.47 1.31
N GLY A 91 -2.24 10.20 0.23
CA GLY A 91 -3.39 11.07 0.01
C GLY A 91 -3.95 10.88 -1.39
N PHE A 92 -5.27 10.87 -1.50
CA PHE A 92 -5.99 10.85 -2.77
C PHE A 92 -7.37 11.48 -2.59
N SER A 93 -7.84 12.22 -3.60
CA SER A 93 -9.13 12.93 -3.51
C SER A 93 -9.24 13.69 -2.18
N ASP A 94 -10.20 13.33 -1.33
CA ASP A 94 -10.50 13.96 -0.05
C ASP A 94 -10.09 13.11 1.17
N VAL A 95 -9.20 12.14 0.98
CA VAL A 95 -8.75 11.25 2.04
C VAL A 95 -7.23 11.28 2.18
N THR A 96 -6.77 11.42 3.41
CA THR A 96 -5.38 11.20 3.81
C THR A 96 -5.30 10.02 4.75
N ALA A 97 -4.31 9.16 4.57
CA ALA A 97 -3.98 8.07 5.48
C ALA A 97 -2.52 8.12 5.90
N GLY A 98 -2.27 7.81 7.17
CA GLY A 98 -0.93 7.70 7.75
C GLY A 98 -0.68 6.30 8.29
N LEU A 99 0.50 5.76 8.06
CA LEU A 99 0.99 4.52 8.64
C LEU A 99 2.00 4.84 9.73
N LYS A 100 1.79 4.33 10.92
CA LYS A 100 2.71 4.45 12.05
C LYS A 100 3.77 3.35 12.04
N ALA A 101 4.84 3.60 12.80
CA ALA A 101 5.94 2.65 12.93
C ALA A 101 5.54 1.29 13.53
N ASP A 102 4.46 1.25 14.31
CA ASP A 102 3.89 0.04 14.90
C ASP A 102 2.92 -0.72 13.98
N GLY A 103 2.67 -0.22 12.76
CA GLY A 103 1.73 -0.79 11.80
C GLY A 103 0.31 -0.24 11.91
N THR A 104 0.05 0.63 12.89
CA THR A 104 -1.26 1.30 13.02
C THR A 104 -1.53 2.20 11.81
N VAL A 105 -2.71 2.10 11.25
CA VAL A 105 -3.19 2.95 10.16
C VAL A 105 -4.24 3.91 10.68
N ILE A 106 -4.09 5.18 10.36
CA ILE A 106 -5.05 6.24 10.70
C ILE A 106 -5.46 6.99 9.43
N THR A 107 -6.69 7.50 9.39
CA THR A 107 -7.17 8.28 8.23
C THR A 107 -7.88 9.57 8.68
N THR A 108 -8.02 10.52 7.76
CA THR A 108 -8.89 11.69 7.95
C THR A 108 -10.38 11.34 7.78
N SER A 109 -10.70 10.23 7.14
CA SER A 109 -12.06 9.75 6.94
C SER A 109 -12.58 8.98 8.17
N ARG A 110 -13.64 9.51 8.81
CA ARG A 110 -14.27 8.84 9.95
C ARG A 110 -14.81 7.44 9.59
N ASN A 111 -15.36 7.29 8.41
CA ASN A 111 -15.92 5.99 7.96
C ASN A 111 -14.81 4.94 7.81
N LEU A 112 -13.67 5.30 7.21
CA LEU A 112 -12.52 4.41 7.08
C LEU A 112 -11.94 4.04 8.44
N ASN A 113 -11.79 5.00 9.35
CA ASN A 113 -11.32 4.71 10.71
C ASN A 113 -12.24 3.73 11.43
N ASN A 114 -13.55 3.91 11.35
CA ASN A 114 -14.51 2.99 11.96
C ASN A 114 -14.40 1.56 11.40
N GLU A 115 -14.12 1.40 10.10
CA GLU A 115 -13.94 0.08 9.47
C GLU A 115 -12.59 -0.55 9.85
N ILE A 116 -11.52 0.25 9.89
CA ILE A 116 -10.18 -0.21 10.25
C ILE A 116 -10.08 -0.55 11.74
N GLU A 117 -10.63 0.31 12.61
CA GLU A 117 -10.50 0.21 14.08
C GLU A 117 -11.51 -0.77 14.71
N ARG A 118 -12.46 -1.32 13.97
CA ARG A 118 -13.45 -2.28 14.47
C ARG A 118 -12.78 -3.57 14.94
N ASN A 119 -13.19 -4.11 16.09
CA ASN A 119 -12.56 -5.28 16.72
C ASN A 119 -12.50 -6.55 15.86
N ASP A 120 -13.44 -6.71 14.93
CA ASP A 120 -13.49 -7.81 13.98
C ASP A 120 -12.88 -7.48 12.60
N SER A 121 -12.24 -6.32 12.50
CA SER A 121 -11.59 -5.89 11.27
C SER A 121 -10.34 -6.70 10.97
N PRO A 122 -10.12 -7.13 9.71
CA PRO A 122 -8.89 -7.80 9.32
C PRO A 122 -7.63 -6.94 9.48
N TRP A 123 -7.80 -5.63 9.70
CA TRP A 123 -6.70 -4.71 9.95
C TRP A 123 -6.13 -4.80 11.37
N GLN A 124 -6.90 -5.34 12.35
CA GLN A 124 -6.48 -5.36 13.76
C GLN A 124 -5.31 -6.30 14.05
N ASN A 125 -5.15 -7.35 13.24
CA ASN A 125 -4.10 -8.35 13.41
C ASN A 125 -3.08 -8.33 12.25
N ALA A 126 -3.09 -7.26 11.47
CA ALA A 126 -2.23 -7.13 10.30
C ALA A 126 -0.94 -6.36 10.65
N ASP A 127 0.18 -6.85 10.17
CA ASP A 127 1.47 -6.15 10.22
C ASP A 127 1.61 -5.26 8.98
N ILE A 128 0.81 -4.19 8.90
CA ILE A 128 0.80 -3.31 7.73
C ILE A 128 2.17 -2.66 7.53
N ILE A 129 2.71 -2.79 6.31
CA ILE A 129 4.03 -2.29 5.92
C ILE A 129 3.98 -1.21 4.84
N ALA A 130 2.87 -1.11 4.11
CA ALA A 130 2.61 -0.03 3.16
C ALA A 130 1.11 0.25 3.06
N ILE A 131 0.78 1.49 2.68
CA ILE A 131 -0.60 1.93 2.46
C ILE A 131 -0.72 2.68 1.13
N SER A 132 -1.88 2.59 0.49
CA SER A 132 -2.23 3.38 -0.67
C SER A 132 -3.71 3.79 -0.60
N VAL A 133 -4.00 5.07 -0.85
CA VAL A 133 -5.34 5.65 -0.78
C VAL A 133 -5.87 5.87 -2.19
N GLY A 134 -7.09 5.38 -2.45
CA GLY A 134 -7.87 5.67 -3.64
C GLY A 134 -9.05 6.61 -3.33
N ASN A 135 -10.02 6.71 -4.24
CA ASN A 135 -11.19 7.55 -4.02
C ASN A 135 -12.14 6.91 -3.00
N ALA A 136 -12.11 7.42 -1.77
CA ALA A 136 -12.91 6.96 -0.62
C ALA A 136 -12.64 5.49 -0.20
N TYR A 137 -11.49 4.93 -0.54
CA TYR A 137 -11.03 3.62 -0.06
C TYR A 137 -9.52 3.63 0.21
N ILE A 138 -9.06 2.62 0.93
CA ILE A 138 -7.65 2.41 1.26
C ILE A 138 -7.29 0.93 1.09
N VAL A 139 -6.08 0.69 0.67
CA VAL A 139 -5.46 -0.65 0.65
C VAL A 139 -4.20 -0.62 1.49
N GLY A 140 -4.04 -1.62 2.34
CA GLY A 140 -2.85 -1.89 3.13
C GLY A 140 -2.18 -3.18 2.68
N LEU A 141 -0.87 -3.16 2.55
CA LEU A 141 -0.04 -4.33 2.31
C LEU A 141 0.42 -4.89 3.65
N ASP A 142 0.05 -6.13 3.92
CA ASP A 142 0.52 -6.87 5.08
C ASP A 142 1.92 -7.44 4.84
N SER A 143 2.68 -7.62 5.89
CA SER A 143 4.04 -8.19 5.85
C SER A 143 4.10 -9.66 5.40
N ASP A 144 2.96 -10.35 5.26
CA ASP A 144 2.86 -11.67 4.67
C ASP A 144 2.61 -11.67 3.16
N GLY A 145 2.50 -10.49 2.54
CA GLY A 145 2.23 -10.33 1.13
C GLY A 145 0.75 -10.40 0.76
N THR A 146 -0.15 -10.42 1.76
CA THR A 146 -1.60 -10.28 1.54
C THR A 146 -2.04 -8.82 1.65
N LEU A 147 -3.26 -8.53 1.21
CA LEU A 147 -3.80 -7.17 1.26
C LEU A 147 -4.99 -7.07 2.21
N LYS A 148 -5.16 -5.89 2.76
CA LYS A 148 -6.35 -5.48 3.51
C LYS A 148 -6.95 -4.27 2.80
N SER A 149 -8.27 -4.23 2.66
CA SER A 149 -8.96 -3.10 2.06
C SER A 149 -10.07 -2.59 2.97
N ALA A 150 -10.31 -1.27 2.94
CA ALA A 150 -11.41 -0.63 3.66
C ALA A 150 -12.00 0.52 2.84
N GLY A 151 -13.27 0.85 3.05
CA GLY A 151 -13.91 2.00 2.45
C GLY A 151 -14.98 1.67 1.42
N HIS A 152 -15.28 2.65 0.60
CA HIS A 152 -16.35 2.55 -0.38
C HIS A 152 -15.94 1.67 -1.56
N ASP A 153 -16.82 0.73 -1.90
CA ASP A 153 -16.78 -0.05 -3.13
C ASP A 153 -18.06 0.26 -3.92
N ALA A 154 -17.95 1.09 -4.94
CA ALA A 154 -19.09 1.50 -5.75
C ALA A 154 -19.64 0.37 -6.66
N GLY A 155 -19.25 -0.88 -6.41
CA GLY A 155 -19.53 -2.03 -7.28
C GLY A 155 -18.55 -2.14 -8.45
N ASP A 156 -17.46 -1.41 -8.37
CA ASP A 156 -16.39 -1.40 -9.39
C ASP A 156 -15.34 -2.50 -9.13
N GLY A 157 -15.36 -3.13 -7.94
CA GLY A 157 -14.46 -4.20 -7.56
C GLY A 157 -13.05 -3.74 -7.18
N GLN A 158 -12.82 -2.44 -6.96
CA GLN A 158 -11.50 -1.90 -6.60
C GLN A 158 -10.94 -2.42 -5.28
N ARG A 159 -11.80 -3.06 -4.46
CA ARG A 159 -11.44 -3.69 -3.19
C ARG A 159 -11.34 -5.21 -3.27
N GLU A 160 -11.53 -5.83 -4.43
CA GLU A 160 -11.44 -7.28 -4.63
C GLU A 160 -9.97 -7.72 -4.68
N VAL A 161 -9.30 -7.68 -3.53
CA VAL A 161 -7.87 -7.97 -3.36
C VAL A 161 -7.59 -9.12 -2.40
N ASP A 162 -8.62 -9.74 -1.82
CA ASP A 162 -8.49 -10.73 -0.74
C ASP A 162 -7.76 -12.02 -1.18
N ASP A 163 -7.84 -12.37 -2.48
CA ASP A 163 -7.15 -13.53 -3.05
C ASP A 163 -5.72 -13.24 -3.51
N TRP A 164 -5.25 -12.00 -3.38
CA TRP A 164 -3.91 -11.63 -3.82
C TRP A 164 -2.87 -12.03 -2.78
N THR A 165 -1.84 -12.72 -3.25
CA THR A 165 -0.72 -13.21 -2.42
C THR A 165 0.62 -12.83 -3.04
N ASP A 166 1.68 -12.94 -2.26
CA ASP A 166 3.06 -12.62 -2.68
C ASP A 166 3.22 -11.17 -3.17
N ILE A 167 2.36 -10.25 -2.74
CA ILE A 167 2.42 -8.85 -3.10
C ILE A 167 3.57 -8.15 -2.38
N ILE A 168 4.34 -7.37 -3.12
CA ILE A 168 5.51 -6.63 -2.63
C ILE A 168 5.38 -5.11 -2.79
N ALA A 169 4.43 -4.65 -3.60
CA ALA A 169 4.09 -3.23 -3.73
C ALA A 169 2.64 -3.05 -4.15
N ILE A 170 2.03 -1.94 -3.75
CA ILE A 170 0.66 -1.56 -4.06
C ILE A 170 0.59 -0.12 -4.56
N ALA A 171 -0.36 0.14 -5.45
CA ALA A 171 -0.76 1.47 -5.86
C ALA A 171 -2.27 1.52 -6.11
N THR A 172 -2.89 2.66 -5.84
CA THR A 172 -4.31 2.87 -6.07
C THR A 172 -4.55 4.10 -6.91
N GLY A 173 -5.52 4.01 -7.81
CA GLY A 173 -6.07 5.15 -8.54
C GLY A 173 -7.45 5.52 -8.00
N TRP A 174 -8.23 6.22 -8.83
CA TRP A 174 -9.58 6.66 -8.44
C TRP A 174 -10.49 5.47 -8.06
N ARG A 175 -10.58 4.44 -8.91
CA ARG A 175 -11.44 3.27 -8.73
C ARG A 175 -10.74 1.95 -9.11
N HIS A 176 -9.43 1.88 -9.01
CA HIS A 176 -8.68 0.67 -9.30
C HIS A 176 -7.50 0.49 -8.36
N THR A 177 -7.18 -0.76 -8.08
CA THR A 177 -6.06 -1.17 -7.27
C THR A 177 -5.07 -1.97 -8.12
N VAL A 178 -3.81 -1.72 -7.91
CA VAL A 178 -2.69 -2.37 -8.59
C VAL A 178 -1.79 -3.01 -7.55
N GLY A 179 -1.43 -4.26 -7.76
CA GLY A 179 -0.47 -5.01 -6.97
C GLY A 179 0.68 -5.51 -7.82
N LEU A 180 1.89 -5.38 -7.34
CA LEU A 180 3.08 -6.00 -7.91
C LEU A 180 3.46 -7.19 -7.04
N ASN A 181 3.59 -8.38 -7.63
CA ASN A 181 4.03 -9.55 -6.88
C ASN A 181 5.56 -9.75 -6.96
N SER A 182 6.07 -10.68 -6.14
CA SER A 182 7.50 -10.98 -6.02
C SER A 182 8.15 -11.53 -7.29
N THR A 183 7.36 -11.97 -8.28
CA THR A 183 7.83 -12.47 -9.57
C THR A 183 7.83 -11.41 -10.68
N GLY A 184 7.49 -10.15 -10.35
CA GLY A 184 7.42 -9.06 -11.31
C GLY A 184 6.14 -9.01 -12.14
N ASN A 185 5.11 -9.76 -11.74
CA ASN A 185 3.78 -9.70 -12.37
C ASN A 185 2.94 -8.62 -11.70
N VAL A 186 2.10 -7.96 -12.50
CA VAL A 186 1.17 -6.93 -12.05
C VAL A 186 -0.26 -7.46 -12.07
N LEU A 187 -0.97 -7.28 -10.96
CA LEU A 187 -2.39 -7.58 -10.80
C LEU A 187 -3.16 -6.27 -10.75
N ILE A 188 -4.34 -6.24 -11.34
CA ILE A 188 -5.21 -5.06 -11.33
C ILE A 188 -6.65 -5.50 -11.08
N THR A 189 -7.35 -4.75 -10.23
CA THR A 189 -8.80 -4.87 -10.03
C THR A 189 -9.46 -3.50 -9.96
N GLY A 190 -10.77 -3.42 -10.20
CA GLY A 190 -11.54 -2.19 -10.15
C GLY A 190 -12.10 -1.76 -11.50
N TYR A 191 -12.58 -0.51 -11.56
CA TYR A 191 -13.17 0.06 -12.76
C TYR A 191 -12.16 0.07 -13.91
N GLY A 192 -12.56 -0.50 -15.05
CA GLY A 192 -11.67 -0.73 -16.18
C GLY A 192 -11.08 -2.15 -16.24
N SER A 193 -11.14 -2.92 -15.14
CA SER A 193 -10.80 -4.36 -15.15
C SER A 193 -11.95 -5.22 -15.69
N SER A 194 -13.19 -4.71 -15.69
CA SER A 194 -14.37 -5.43 -16.21
C SER A 194 -14.39 -5.46 -17.74
N ARG A 195 -14.93 -6.56 -18.28
CA ARG A 195 -14.96 -6.93 -19.72
C ARG A 195 -15.50 -5.87 -20.68
N GLN A 196 -16.07 -4.77 -20.21
CA GLN A 196 -16.73 -3.76 -21.01
C GLN A 196 -15.84 -2.55 -21.34
N PHE A 197 -14.75 -2.35 -20.58
CA PHE A 197 -13.76 -1.30 -20.83
C PHE A 197 -12.37 -1.93 -20.83
N ASN A 198 -11.98 -2.52 -21.96
CA ASN A 198 -10.70 -3.21 -22.19
C ASN A 198 -9.43 -2.34 -22.06
N GLN A 199 -9.47 -1.22 -21.35
CA GLN A 199 -8.35 -0.28 -21.29
C GLN A 199 -7.27 -0.65 -20.26
N MET A 200 -7.52 -1.66 -19.39
CA MET A 200 -6.52 -2.14 -18.43
C MET A 200 -6.09 -3.59 -18.65
N GLN A 201 -6.26 -4.13 -19.85
CA GLN A 201 -5.52 -5.33 -20.21
C GLN A 201 -4.06 -4.93 -20.37
N LEU A 202 -3.29 -5.17 -19.32
CA LEU A 202 -1.84 -5.08 -19.40
C LEU A 202 -1.37 -6.00 -20.53
N ASP A 203 -0.73 -5.43 -21.53
CA ASP A 203 -0.04 -6.22 -22.54
C ASP A 203 1.05 -7.04 -21.86
N LYS A 204 0.81 -8.33 -21.68
CA LYS A 204 1.71 -9.23 -20.94
C LYS A 204 3.14 -9.24 -21.48
N GLU A 205 3.34 -8.92 -22.74
CA GLU A 205 4.68 -8.85 -23.34
C GLU A 205 5.43 -7.61 -22.87
N ASN A 206 4.75 -6.48 -22.74
CA ASN A 206 5.34 -5.23 -22.28
C ASN A 206 5.38 -5.13 -20.74
N TRP A 207 4.45 -5.75 -20.03
CA TRP A 207 4.33 -5.73 -18.56
C TRP A 207 5.03 -6.93 -17.89
N SER A 208 6.24 -7.24 -18.32
CA SER A 208 7.10 -8.27 -17.72
C SER A 208 8.28 -7.66 -16.98
N ASN A 209 8.78 -8.34 -15.95
CA ASN A 209 9.92 -7.90 -15.14
C ASN A 209 9.70 -6.49 -14.56
N ILE A 210 8.52 -6.24 -14.05
CA ILE A 210 8.19 -4.98 -13.38
C ILE A 210 8.83 -4.95 -12.01
N ILE A 211 9.45 -3.83 -11.66
CA ILE A 211 10.12 -3.60 -10.37
C ILE A 211 9.48 -2.49 -9.54
N ALA A 212 8.65 -1.65 -10.17
CA ALA A 212 7.86 -0.64 -9.47
C ALA A 212 6.58 -0.33 -10.24
N ILE A 213 5.54 0.07 -9.53
CA ILE A 213 4.23 0.43 -10.06
C ILE A 213 3.78 1.78 -9.51
N ALA A 214 3.00 2.48 -10.30
CA ALA A 214 2.23 3.64 -9.87
C ALA A 214 0.85 3.61 -10.52
N ALA A 215 -0.13 4.16 -9.83
CA ALA A 215 -1.48 4.34 -10.34
C ALA A 215 -1.96 5.75 -10.04
N GLY A 216 -2.82 6.28 -10.87
CA GLY A 216 -3.34 7.62 -10.69
C GLY A 216 -4.48 7.91 -11.64
N GLY A 217 -4.86 9.20 -11.67
CA GLY A 217 -5.95 9.67 -12.53
C GLY A 217 -7.28 9.04 -12.17
N GLY A 218 -8.25 9.39 -12.95
CA GLY A 218 -9.62 8.96 -12.83
C GLY A 218 -10.54 10.13 -12.58
N ASP A 219 -11.70 10.01 -13.18
CA ASP A 219 -12.86 10.83 -12.99
C ASP A 219 -14.08 9.90 -12.96
N ASP A 220 -15.26 10.45 -12.89
CA ASP A 220 -16.50 9.66 -12.87
C ASP A 220 -16.72 8.82 -14.15
N ILE A 221 -15.90 9.02 -15.18
CA ILE A 221 -15.92 8.27 -16.45
C ILE A 221 -14.74 7.31 -16.65
N GLY A 222 -13.90 7.10 -15.64
CA GLY A 222 -12.95 6.00 -15.57
C GLY A 222 -11.60 6.20 -16.24
N ASN A 223 -11.10 7.43 -16.36
CA ASN A 223 -9.80 7.74 -16.97
C ASN A 223 -8.60 7.45 -16.03
N GLY A 224 -8.61 6.33 -15.32
CA GLY A 224 -7.48 5.88 -14.53
C GLY A 224 -6.33 5.40 -15.41
N HIS A 225 -5.10 5.52 -14.92
CA HIS A 225 -3.92 4.99 -15.57
C HIS A 225 -3.02 4.25 -14.59
N THR A 226 -2.29 3.28 -15.12
CA THR A 226 -1.28 2.52 -14.39
C THR A 226 0.05 2.62 -15.12
N VAL A 227 1.12 2.78 -14.38
CA VAL A 227 2.48 2.87 -14.92
C VAL A 227 3.36 1.83 -14.23
N GLY A 228 4.15 1.11 -15.01
CA GLY A 228 5.14 0.14 -14.54
C GLY A 228 6.54 0.54 -14.93
N LEU A 229 7.50 0.42 -14.00
CA LEU A 229 8.93 0.50 -14.29
C LEU A 229 9.48 -0.91 -14.44
N ARG A 230 10.12 -1.20 -15.54
CA ARG A 230 10.79 -2.47 -15.81
C ARG A 230 12.22 -2.49 -15.27
N GLU A 231 12.75 -3.67 -15.06
CA GLU A 231 14.13 -3.89 -14.62
C GLU A 231 15.17 -3.29 -15.61
N ASP A 232 14.83 -3.23 -16.93
CA ASP A 232 15.66 -2.62 -17.95
C ASP A 232 15.60 -1.07 -17.99
N GLY A 233 14.90 -0.45 -17.04
CA GLY A 233 14.73 0.99 -16.90
C GLY A 233 13.65 1.60 -17.79
N LYS A 234 12.93 0.80 -18.58
CA LYS A 234 11.81 1.29 -19.40
C LYS A 234 10.54 1.45 -18.57
N VAL A 235 9.76 2.44 -18.96
CA VAL A 235 8.42 2.69 -18.41
C VAL A 235 7.37 2.18 -19.39
N VAL A 236 6.36 1.50 -18.85
CA VAL A 236 5.17 1.00 -19.58
C VAL A 236 3.91 1.58 -18.93
N ALA A 237 2.89 1.83 -19.77
CA ALA A 237 1.59 2.38 -19.34
C ALA A 237 0.46 1.81 -20.19
#